data_2d10b9ddb058c74dbcdf7c6aa5afa5e5
#
_entry.id   2d10b9ddb058c74dbcdf7c6aa5afa5e5
#
_cell.length_a   1.000
_cell.length_b   1.000
_cell.length_c   1.000
_cell.angle_alpha   90.00
_cell.angle_beta   90.00
_cell.angle_gamma   90.00
#
_symmetry.space_group_name_H-M   'P 1'
#
loop_
_entity.id
_entity.type
_entity.pdbx_description
1 polymer ?
#
loop_
_entity_poly.entity_id
_entity_poly.type
_entity_poly.pdbx_seq_one_letter_code
_entity_poly.pdbx_strand_id
1 'polypeptide(L)'
;MMINQPKKLSRLIKPALDTPFHIDYEWWSQDGRDLRAYLLSQIPPDSRDAYAELSDNALVDVVNLETGEVKQEDGLLSRVRALAKQQTDFVNPHTSIIDAVFRTFLINDNQPLSAYDLSRRINRDAGLILRTLSGGQVYKGLRPFLRKD
;
A
#
# COMPACT_ATOMS: atom_id res chain seq x y z
N MET A 1 -29.78 -13.92 15.80
CA MET A 1 -29.19 -13.59 15.56
C MET A 1 -28.22 -13.66 15.13
N MET A 2 -27.87 -13.45 14.93
CA MET A 2 -27.05 -13.37 14.62
C MET A 2 -26.32 -13.24 14.05
N ILE A 3 -25.97 -13.24 13.82
CA ILE A 3 -25.28 -12.88 13.44
C ILE A 3 -24.40 -12.71 13.04
N ASN A 4 -24.08 -12.64 13.23
CA ASN A 4 -23.35 -11.84 12.70
C ASN A 4 -22.14 -12.08 11.85
N GLN A 5 -21.89 -11.59 10.78
CA GLN A 5 -20.75 -11.81 9.95
C GLN A 5 -19.72 -10.73 10.23
N PRO A 6 -18.54 -11.08 10.82
CA PRO A 6 -17.56 -10.07 11.20
C PRO A 6 -17.17 -9.13 10.06
N LYS A 7 -17.03 -9.66 8.84
CA LYS A 7 -16.71 -8.83 7.67
C LYS A 7 -17.75 -7.77 7.39
N LYS A 8 -19.01 -8.10 7.57
CA LYS A 8 -20.11 -7.18 7.34
C LYS A 8 -20.12 -6.07 8.39
N LEU A 9 -19.90 -6.45 9.65
CA LEU A 9 -19.81 -5.47 10.73
C LEU A 9 -18.62 -4.52 10.53
N SER A 10 -17.49 -5.03 10.08
CA SER A 10 -16.29 -4.22 9.85
C SER A 10 -16.51 -3.17 8.76
N ARG A 11 -17.32 -3.47 7.75
CA ARG A 11 -17.65 -2.52 6.69
C ARG A 11 -18.55 -1.40 7.17
N LEU A 12 -19.36 -1.67 8.18
CA LEU A 12 -20.30 -0.69 8.73
C LEU A 12 -19.65 0.19 9.78
N ILE A 13 -18.53 -0.24 10.36
CA ILE A 13 -17.83 0.53 11.37
C ILE A 13 -16.90 1.52 10.66
N LYS A 14 -17.11 2.80 10.95
CA LYS A 14 -16.29 3.85 10.38
C LYS A 14 -14.86 3.76 10.97
N PRO A 15 -13.82 3.80 10.13
CA PRO A 15 -12.45 3.79 10.64
C PRO A 15 -12.17 4.96 11.56
N ALA A 16 -11.36 4.70 12.57
CA ALA A 16 -10.92 5.70 13.53
C ALA A 16 -9.42 5.95 13.38
N LEU A 17 -8.89 6.89 14.17
CA LEU A 17 -7.47 7.27 14.07
C LEU A 17 -6.53 6.12 14.39
N ASP A 18 -6.95 5.14 15.17
CA ASP A 18 -6.15 3.97 15.52
C ASP A 18 -6.44 2.73 14.67
N THR A 19 -7.35 2.84 13.71
CA THR A 19 -7.65 1.73 12.80
C THR A 19 -6.47 1.53 11.86
N PRO A 20 -5.90 0.29 11.78
CA PRO A 20 -4.79 0.05 10.86
C PRO A 20 -5.28 -0.03 9.42
N PHE A 21 -4.46 0.50 8.52
CA PHE A 21 -4.67 0.43 7.07
C PHE A 21 -3.52 -0.33 6.44
N HIS A 22 -3.71 -0.75 5.20
CA HIS A 22 -2.67 -1.42 4.39
C HIS A 22 -3.02 -1.27 2.92
N ILE A 23 -2.11 -1.71 2.04
CA ILE A 23 -2.44 -1.86 0.62
C ILE A 23 -3.13 -3.21 0.46
N ASP A 24 -4.38 -3.19 -0.02
CA ASP A 24 -5.10 -4.41 -0.38
C ASP A 24 -4.84 -4.66 -1.87
N TYR A 25 -3.92 -5.56 -2.17
CA TYR A 25 -3.55 -5.84 -3.55
C TYR A 25 -4.67 -6.50 -4.35
N GLU A 26 -5.62 -7.16 -3.69
CA GLU A 26 -6.77 -7.73 -4.37
C GLU A 26 -7.65 -6.64 -5.01
N TRP A 27 -7.68 -5.45 -4.41
CA TRP A 27 -8.39 -4.32 -5.01
C TRP A 27 -7.89 -4.03 -6.42
N TRP A 28 -6.57 -4.19 -6.65
CA TRP A 28 -5.95 -3.94 -7.93
C TRP A 28 -6.27 -4.99 -8.99
N SER A 29 -6.76 -6.16 -8.60
CA SER A 29 -7.10 -7.22 -9.55
C SER A 29 -8.42 -6.97 -10.28
N GLN A 30 -9.17 -5.95 -9.90
CA GLN A 30 -10.44 -5.59 -10.52
C GLN A 30 -10.22 -5.00 -11.91
N ASP A 31 -11.23 -5.15 -12.78
CA ASP A 31 -11.17 -4.61 -14.14
C ASP A 31 -10.96 -3.10 -14.13
N GLY A 32 -10.16 -2.63 -15.07
CA GLY A 32 -9.87 -1.20 -15.23
C GLY A 32 -8.85 -0.64 -14.26
N ARG A 33 -8.32 -1.47 -13.36
CA ARG A 33 -7.28 -1.06 -12.41
C ARG A 33 -5.94 -1.59 -12.88
N ASP A 34 -4.94 -0.73 -12.88
CA ASP A 34 -3.62 -1.06 -13.43
C ASP A 34 -2.54 -0.74 -12.41
N LEU A 35 -2.21 -1.72 -11.57
CA LEU A 35 -1.16 -1.56 -10.56
C LEU A 35 0.19 -1.28 -11.21
N ARG A 36 0.49 -1.95 -12.32
CA ARG A 36 1.76 -1.75 -13.01
C ARG A 36 1.94 -0.30 -13.43
N ALA A 37 0.93 0.30 -14.04
CA ALA A 37 0.99 1.70 -14.45
C ALA A 37 1.16 2.62 -13.25
N TYR A 38 0.47 2.34 -12.17
CA TYR A 38 0.59 3.15 -10.96
C TYR A 38 2.00 3.03 -10.35
N LEU A 39 2.54 1.81 -10.26
CA LEU A 39 3.90 1.60 -9.75
C LEU A 39 4.93 2.35 -10.59
N LEU A 40 4.80 2.29 -11.92
CA LEU A 40 5.70 3.03 -12.81
C LEU A 40 5.61 4.53 -12.58
N SER A 41 4.40 5.04 -12.30
CA SER A 41 4.23 6.47 -12.02
C SER A 41 4.90 6.92 -10.74
N GLN A 42 5.23 5.99 -9.83
CA GLN A 42 5.89 6.30 -8.57
C GLN A 42 7.41 6.32 -8.68
N ILE A 43 7.95 5.93 -9.83
CA ILE A 43 9.39 5.87 -10.07
C ILE A 43 9.85 7.19 -10.69
N PRO A 44 11.05 7.69 -10.33
CA PRO A 44 11.58 8.89 -10.99
C PRO A 44 11.63 8.72 -12.51
N PRO A 45 11.29 9.77 -13.29
CA PRO A 45 11.23 9.65 -14.75
C PRO A 45 12.51 9.08 -15.39
N ASP A 46 13.67 9.40 -14.83
CA ASP A 46 14.97 8.95 -15.35
C ASP A 46 15.11 7.44 -15.34
N SER A 47 14.49 6.77 -14.36
CA SER A 47 14.61 5.33 -14.16
C SER A 47 13.43 4.56 -14.73
N ARG A 48 12.39 5.25 -15.18
CA ARG A 48 11.11 4.63 -15.53
C ARG A 48 11.23 3.63 -16.67
N ASP A 49 12.02 3.95 -17.70
CA ASP A 49 12.17 3.09 -18.86
C ASP A 49 12.79 1.73 -18.50
N ALA A 50 13.79 1.74 -17.64
CA ALA A 50 14.44 0.50 -17.22
C ALA A 50 13.47 -0.43 -16.49
N TYR A 51 12.58 0.13 -15.66
CA TYR A 51 11.59 -0.66 -14.96
C TYR A 51 10.44 -1.10 -15.87
N ALA A 52 10.10 -0.28 -16.87
CA ALA A 52 9.03 -0.61 -17.81
C ALA A 52 9.38 -1.83 -18.68
N GLU A 53 10.66 -2.15 -18.83
CA GLU A 53 11.07 -3.32 -19.60
C GLU A 53 10.84 -4.64 -18.86
N LEU A 54 10.55 -4.60 -17.55
CA LEU A 54 10.26 -5.81 -16.81
C LEU A 54 8.94 -6.42 -17.28
N SER A 55 8.95 -7.76 -17.44
CA SER A 55 7.76 -8.47 -17.90
C SER A 55 6.59 -8.28 -16.92
N ASP A 56 5.39 -8.07 -17.45
CA ASP A 56 4.17 -7.92 -16.64
C ASP A 56 3.90 -9.14 -15.79
N ASN A 57 4.29 -10.32 -16.24
CA ASN A 57 4.00 -11.58 -15.58
C ASN A 57 5.23 -12.23 -14.98
N ALA A 58 6.33 -11.49 -14.89
CA ALA A 58 7.56 -12.02 -14.29
C ALA A 58 7.37 -12.15 -12.78
N LEU A 59 7.43 -13.38 -12.29
CA LEU A 59 7.39 -13.66 -10.87
C LEU A 59 8.80 -13.86 -10.37
N VAL A 60 9.11 -13.33 -9.20
CA VAL A 60 10.40 -13.51 -8.56
C VAL A 60 10.20 -14.13 -7.17
N ASP A 61 11.20 -14.87 -6.72
CA ASP A 61 11.19 -15.42 -5.38
C ASP A 61 11.63 -14.36 -4.38
N VAL A 62 10.81 -14.12 -3.38
CA VAL A 62 11.14 -13.21 -2.28
C VAL A 62 11.28 -14.04 -1.02
N VAL A 63 12.45 -13.98 -0.39
CA VAL A 63 12.74 -14.75 0.81
C VAL A 63 12.59 -13.87 2.04
N ASN A 64 11.79 -14.34 3.00
CA ASN A 64 11.73 -13.70 4.30
C ASN A 64 12.93 -14.16 5.10
N LEU A 65 13.85 -13.24 5.37
CA LEU A 65 15.10 -13.58 6.05
C LEU A 65 14.91 -14.03 7.50
N GLU A 66 13.80 -13.67 8.12
CA GLU A 66 13.52 -14.07 9.50
C GLU A 66 12.95 -15.48 9.59
N THR A 67 12.07 -15.84 8.66
CA THR A 67 11.37 -17.13 8.70
C THR A 67 11.86 -18.14 7.68
N GLY A 68 12.62 -17.71 6.69
CA GLY A 68 13.03 -18.54 5.56
C GLY A 68 11.93 -18.81 4.55
N GLU A 69 10.74 -18.25 4.76
CA GLU A 69 9.62 -18.44 3.86
C GLU A 69 9.90 -17.82 2.50
N VAL A 70 9.57 -18.55 1.43
CA VAL A 70 9.73 -18.08 0.06
C VAL A 70 8.36 -17.83 -0.54
N LYS A 71 8.15 -16.61 -1.06
CA LYS A 71 6.93 -16.23 -1.77
C LYS A 71 7.28 -15.82 -3.18
N GLN A 72 6.37 -16.08 -4.11
CA GLN A 72 6.49 -15.53 -5.45
C GLN A 72 5.77 -14.20 -5.51
N GLU A 73 6.39 -13.22 -6.13
CA GLU A 73 5.88 -11.87 -6.19
C GLU A 73 6.14 -11.28 -7.56
N ASP A 74 5.29 -10.34 -7.98
CA ASP A 74 5.49 -9.62 -9.23
C ASP A 74 6.87 -8.95 -9.23
N GLY A 75 7.62 -9.13 -10.31
CA GLY A 75 8.99 -8.62 -10.40
C GLY A 75 9.05 -7.10 -10.34
N LEU A 76 8.09 -6.40 -10.96
CA LEU A 76 8.06 -4.94 -10.92
C LEU A 76 7.80 -4.46 -9.49
N LEU A 77 6.81 -5.05 -8.80
CA LEU A 77 6.51 -4.67 -7.42
C LEU A 77 7.73 -4.86 -6.52
N SER A 78 8.41 -5.99 -6.65
CA SER A 78 9.62 -6.27 -5.88
C SER A 78 10.71 -5.23 -6.14
N ARG A 79 10.92 -4.85 -7.40
CA ARG A 79 11.91 -3.84 -7.77
C ARG A 79 11.56 -2.46 -7.25
N VAL A 80 10.29 -2.07 -7.35
CA VAL A 80 9.85 -0.76 -6.85
C VAL A 80 10.00 -0.68 -5.34
N ARG A 81 9.68 -1.76 -4.63
CA ARG A 81 9.89 -1.79 -3.18
C ARG A 81 11.36 -1.64 -2.80
N ALA A 82 12.25 -2.33 -3.52
CA ALA A 82 13.68 -2.19 -3.27
C ALA A 82 14.16 -0.77 -3.51
N LEU A 83 13.69 -0.13 -4.59
CA LEU A 83 14.01 1.27 -4.88
C LEU A 83 13.50 2.18 -3.76
N ALA A 84 12.27 1.98 -3.31
CA ALA A 84 11.68 2.79 -2.26
C ALA A 84 12.51 2.74 -0.97
N LYS A 85 13.00 1.56 -0.62
CA LYS A 85 13.82 1.38 0.59
C LYS A 85 15.18 2.05 0.49
N GLN A 86 15.70 2.22 -0.72
CA GLN A 86 17.02 2.82 -0.92
C GLN A 86 16.98 4.35 -1.01
N GLN A 87 15.85 4.92 -1.37
CA GLN A 87 15.74 6.37 -1.56
C GLN A 87 15.24 7.04 -0.30
N THR A 88 16.05 7.95 0.25
CA THR A 88 15.71 8.64 1.49
C THR A 88 14.59 9.66 1.32
N ASP A 89 14.36 10.14 0.10
CA ASP A 89 13.36 11.18 -0.18
C ASP A 89 12.18 10.66 -0.99
N PHE A 90 11.97 9.34 -1.00
CA PHE A 90 10.87 8.72 -1.74
C PHE A 90 9.50 9.25 -1.27
N VAL A 91 9.40 9.63 0.00
CA VAL A 91 8.25 10.35 0.53
C VAL A 91 8.74 11.70 1.02
N ASN A 92 8.22 12.78 0.45
CA ASN A 92 8.65 14.14 0.77
C ASN A 92 7.44 15.06 0.92
N PRO A 93 7.62 16.31 1.41
CA PRO A 93 6.48 17.20 1.66
C PRO A 93 5.64 17.54 0.43
N HIS A 94 6.17 17.37 -0.77
CA HIS A 94 5.44 17.66 -2.01
C HIS A 94 4.68 16.45 -2.55
N THR A 95 4.89 15.27 -1.96
CA THR A 95 4.16 14.08 -2.35
C THR A 95 2.71 14.19 -1.88
N SER A 96 1.73 13.85 -2.74
CA SER A 96 0.33 13.86 -2.34
C SER A 96 0.11 12.88 -1.17
N ILE A 97 -0.95 13.09 -0.39
CA ILE A 97 -1.23 12.21 0.76
C ILE A 97 -1.40 10.77 0.31
N ILE A 98 -2.18 10.53 -0.75
CA ILE A 98 -2.40 9.16 -1.25
C ILE A 98 -1.09 8.51 -1.65
N ASP A 99 -0.27 9.21 -2.44
CA ASP A 99 1.01 8.67 -2.87
C ASP A 99 1.98 8.49 -1.69
N ALA A 100 2.00 9.43 -0.76
CA ALA A 100 2.86 9.33 0.41
C ALA A 100 2.51 8.12 1.27
N VAL A 101 1.22 7.86 1.47
CA VAL A 101 0.75 6.70 2.23
C VAL A 101 1.09 5.41 1.49
N PHE A 102 0.81 5.35 0.19
CA PHE A 102 1.13 4.16 -0.61
C PHE A 102 2.64 3.86 -0.56
N ARG A 103 3.47 4.88 -0.77
CA ARG A 103 4.94 4.71 -0.72
C ARG A 103 5.42 4.27 0.65
N THR A 104 4.79 4.75 1.72
CA THR A 104 5.13 4.31 3.08
C THR A 104 4.91 2.80 3.24
N PHE A 105 3.80 2.28 2.70
CA PHE A 105 3.54 0.85 2.75
C PHE A 105 4.49 0.05 1.87
N LEU A 106 4.99 0.63 0.77
CA LEU A 106 6.04 -0.03 -0.01
C LEU A 106 7.33 -0.16 0.81
N ILE A 107 7.66 0.87 1.57
CA ILE A 107 8.88 0.89 2.38
C ILE A 107 8.80 -0.09 3.56
N ASN A 108 7.63 -0.22 4.18
CA ASN A 108 7.49 -1.05 5.39
C ASN A 108 6.98 -2.47 5.13
N ASP A 109 7.05 -2.93 3.89
CA ASP A 109 6.59 -4.27 3.49
C ASP A 109 5.11 -4.50 3.76
N ASN A 110 4.33 -3.44 3.60
CA ASN A 110 2.87 -3.47 3.74
C ASN A 110 2.39 -3.88 5.13
N GLN A 111 3.19 -3.58 6.17
CA GLN A 111 2.74 -3.78 7.54
C GLN A 111 1.65 -2.77 7.88
N PRO A 112 0.57 -3.21 8.55
CA PRO A 112 -0.54 -2.29 8.84
C PRO A 112 -0.11 -1.11 9.71
N LEU A 113 -0.61 0.08 9.36
CA LEU A 113 -0.33 1.33 10.07
C LEU A 113 -1.62 2.13 10.22
N SER A 114 -1.81 2.71 11.40
CA SER A 114 -2.95 3.60 11.66
C SER A 114 -2.67 5.01 11.11
N ALA A 115 -3.71 5.86 11.11
CA ALA A 115 -3.52 7.26 10.74
C ALA A 115 -2.51 7.95 11.66
N TYR A 116 -2.48 7.60 12.94
CA TYR A 116 -1.47 8.10 13.86
C TYR A 116 -0.05 7.71 13.42
N ASP A 117 0.13 6.43 13.07
CA ASP A 117 1.43 5.93 12.63
C ASP A 117 1.87 6.60 11.32
N LEU A 118 0.94 6.72 10.40
CA LEU A 118 1.20 7.35 9.11
C LEU A 118 1.55 8.83 9.28
N SER A 119 0.83 9.52 10.17
CA SER A 119 1.08 10.93 10.48
C SER A 119 2.53 11.15 10.91
N ARG A 120 3.05 10.28 11.75
CA ARG A 120 4.43 10.38 12.22
C ARG A 120 5.43 10.11 11.12
N ARG A 121 5.10 9.24 10.17
CA ARG A 121 6.02 8.87 9.09
C ARG A 121 6.06 9.87 7.95
N ILE A 122 4.90 10.43 7.58
CA ILE A 122 4.83 11.35 6.44
C ILE A 122 4.70 12.81 6.86
N ASN A 123 4.64 13.07 8.15
CA ASN A 123 4.54 14.43 8.72
C ASN A 123 3.34 15.19 8.17
N ARG A 124 2.18 14.57 8.20
CA ARG A 124 0.90 15.17 7.80
C ARG A 124 -0.11 14.95 8.91
N ASP A 125 -1.12 15.78 8.96
CA ASP A 125 -2.16 15.72 9.99
C ASP A 125 -2.90 14.37 9.97
N ALA A 126 -2.97 13.70 11.13
CA ALA A 126 -3.60 12.39 11.22
C ALA A 126 -5.08 12.43 10.87
N GLY A 127 -5.79 13.49 11.27
CA GLY A 127 -7.21 13.65 10.92
C GLY A 127 -7.42 13.77 9.42
N LEU A 128 -6.55 14.51 8.74
CA LEU A 128 -6.62 14.65 7.31
C LEU A 128 -6.33 13.33 6.60
N ILE A 129 -5.32 12.59 7.08
CA ILE A 129 -5.02 11.26 6.54
C ILE A 129 -6.24 10.35 6.69
N LEU A 130 -6.85 10.32 7.88
CA LEU A 130 -8.01 9.47 8.13
C LEU A 130 -9.17 9.84 7.20
N ARG A 131 -9.48 11.13 7.07
CA ARG A 131 -10.57 11.58 6.19
C ARG A 131 -10.31 11.17 4.74
N THR A 132 -9.06 11.25 4.31
CA THR A 132 -8.69 10.86 2.95
C THR A 132 -8.88 9.36 2.72
N LEU A 133 -8.48 8.54 3.69
CA LEU A 133 -8.52 7.08 3.55
C LEU A 133 -9.88 6.47 3.87
N SER A 134 -10.74 7.17 4.60
CA SER A 134 -12.03 6.63 5.06
C SER A 134 -13.23 7.22 4.36
N GLY A 135 -13.04 7.94 3.27
CA GLY A 135 -14.13 8.47 2.47
C GLY A 135 -14.89 7.36 1.74
N GLY A 136 -15.91 7.74 0.98
CA GLY A 136 -16.75 6.78 0.28
C GLY A 136 -16.06 6.05 -0.86
N GLN A 137 -14.85 6.42 -1.21
CA GLN A 137 -14.10 5.84 -2.31
C GLN A 137 -12.76 5.29 -1.82
N VAL A 138 -12.41 4.10 -2.30
CA VAL A 138 -11.10 3.50 -2.01
C VAL A 138 -10.09 4.05 -3.01
N TYR A 139 -8.99 4.59 -2.51
CA TYR A 139 -7.89 5.10 -3.35
C TYR A 139 -6.72 4.13 -3.32
N LYS A 140 -6.34 3.63 -4.49
CA LYS A 140 -5.12 2.82 -4.69
C LYS A 140 -5.04 1.60 -3.79
N GLY A 141 -6.18 1.01 -3.44
CA GLY A 141 -6.24 -0.17 -2.59
C GLY A 141 -5.98 0.09 -1.12
N LEU A 142 -5.91 1.35 -0.69
CA LEU A 142 -5.66 1.69 0.71
C LEU A 142 -6.93 1.49 1.51
N ARG A 143 -6.95 0.44 2.31
CA ARG A 143 -8.15 -0.02 3.04
C ARG A 143 -7.81 -0.39 4.46
N PRO A 144 -8.80 -0.36 5.37
CA PRO A 144 -8.58 -0.90 6.71
C PRO A 144 -8.12 -2.35 6.64
N PHE A 145 -7.14 -2.67 7.46
CA PHE A 145 -6.65 -4.04 7.58
C PHE A 145 -7.58 -4.79 8.53
N LEU A 146 -8.27 -5.80 8.02
CA LEU A 146 -9.20 -6.60 8.80
C LEU A 146 -8.50 -7.89 9.21
N ARG A 147 -8.24 -8.02 10.53
CA ARG A 147 -7.62 -9.22 11.04
C ARG A 147 -8.60 -10.40 10.87
N LYS A 148 -8.09 -11.49 10.32
CA LYS A 148 -8.84 -12.74 10.25
C LYS A 148 -8.58 -13.53 11.52
N ASP A 149 -9.62 -13.81 12.25
CA ASP A 149 -9.52 -14.66 13.43
C ASP A 149 -9.92 -16.08 13.11
#